data_180ab63a238a6e886ecfe5ee881c7e2c
#
_entry.id   180ab63a238a6e886ecfe5ee881c7e2c
#
_cell.length_a   1.000
_cell.length_b   1.000
_cell.length_c   1.000
_cell.angle_alpha   90.00
_cell.angle_beta   90.00
_cell.angle_gamma   90.00
#
_symmetry.space_group_name_H-M   'P 1'
#
loop_
_entity.id
_entity.type
_entity.pdbx_description
1 polymer ?
#
loop_
_entity_poly.entity_id
_entity_poly.type
_entity_poly.pdbx_seq_one_letter_code
_entity_poly.pdbx_strand_id
1 'polypeptide(L)'
;NFEDAIFKDKTKFLKLEAKVANRETARIIKDSFEQQNNIIEANKFYALEMKEMEKELKFFKKPFEWLVFKIHGMASNHSQDFLLALFWILNITFVTVFLQFELVCENSFVKLFDRFFFFFGGLIFLGYGISKLKENFRNIAILLFSIISYFIYSNTYIDDSSLKLFSNTLNPFSIMTGKEELSFGILLYKITIAYLIYQLIISIR
;
A
#
# COMPACT_ATOMS: atom_id res chain seq x y z
N ASN A 1 -32.94 -5.94 -0.35
CA ASN A 1 -32.19 -6.71 -1.32
C ASN A 1 -32.34 -6.02 -2.67
N PHE A 2 -31.24 -5.54 -3.25
CA PHE A 2 -31.23 -4.80 -4.52
C PHE A 2 -30.74 -5.69 -5.67
N GLU A 3 -30.94 -7.00 -5.57
CA GLU A 3 -30.71 -7.92 -6.70
C GLU A 3 -31.69 -7.52 -7.82
N ASP A 4 -31.14 -7.29 -9.01
CA ASP A 4 -31.86 -6.89 -10.22
C ASP A 4 -32.56 -5.52 -10.20
N ALA A 5 -32.24 -4.65 -9.25
CA ALA A 5 -32.76 -3.30 -9.25
C ALA A 5 -32.10 -2.44 -10.37
N ILE A 6 -32.91 -1.98 -11.33
CA ILE A 6 -32.48 -1.03 -12.35
C ILE A 6 -32.71 0.39 -11.80
N PHE A 7 -31.62 1.10 -11.48
CA PHE A 7 -31.68 2.49 -11.05
C PHE A 7 -31.74 3.39 -12.27
N LYS A 8 -32.92 3.96 -12.56
CA LYS A 8 -33.08 5.01 -13.57
C LYS A 8 -32.94 6.37 -12.88
N ASP A 9 -32.10 7.23 -13.47
CA ASP A 9 -31.92 8.63 -13.14
C ASP A 9 -31.77 9.02 -11.66
N LYS A 10 -30.61 9.53 -11.29
CA LYS A 10 -30.30 10.25 -10.02
C LYS A 10 -30.99 9.72 -8.74
N THR A 11 -31.00 8.41 -8.54
CA THR A 11 -31.51 7.83 -7.31
C THR A 11 -30.65 8.28 -6.14
N LYS A 12 -31.23 9.00 -5.18
CA LYS A 12 -30.54 9.44 -3.96
C LYS A 12 -30.52 8.33 -2.94
N PHE A 13 -29.36 7.74 -2.72
CA PHE A 13 -29.14 6.83 -1.60
C PHE A 13 -28.73 7.65 -0.38
N LEU A 14 -29.66 7.80 0.57
CA LEU A 14 -29.38 8.40 1.87
C LEU A 14 -28.96 7.29 2.83
N LYS A 15 -27.66 7.28 3.19
CA LYS A 15 -27.10 6.46 4.27
C LYS A 15 -27.46 4.97 4.22
N LEU A 16 -26.95 4.25 3.22
CA LEU A 16 -27.15 2.81 3.09
C LEU A 16 -26.08 2.05 3.89
N GLU A 17 -26.47 1.48 5.04
CA GLU A 17 -25.76 0.39 5.68
C GLU A 17 -26.19 -0.94 5.03
N ALA A 18 -25.79 -1.20 3.81
CA ALA A 18 -26.24 -2.37 3.07
C ALA A 18 -25.13 -3.40 2.90
N LYS A 19 -25.45 -4.65 3.20
CA LYS A 19 -24.75 -5.79 2.63
C LYS A 19 -25.11 -5.86 1.15
N VAL A 20 -24.12 -5.70 0.30
CA VAL A 20 -24.28 -5.78 -1.16
C VAL A 20 -24.42 -7.26 -1.55
N ALA A 21 -25.40 -7.60 -2.38
CA ALA A 21 -25.63 -8.98 -2.78
C ALA A 21 -24.55 -9.53 -3.72
N ASN A 22 -24.04 -8.68 -4.62
CA ASN A 22 -23.01 -9.04 -5.59
C ASN A 22 -22.18 -7.80 -6.01
N ARG A 23 -21.09 -8.05 -6.75
CA ARG A 23 -20.17 -7.06 -7.25
C ARG A 23 -20.84 -5.99 -8.12
N GLU A 24 -21.75 -6.42 -9.02
CA GLU A 24 -22.42 -5.53 -9.96
C GLU A 24 -23.32 -4.51 -9.21
N THR A 25 -24.05 -4.97 -8.20
CA THR A 25 -24.84 -4.07 -7.35
C THR A 25 -23.96 -3.03 -6.66
N ALA A 26 -22.78 -3.43 -6.13
CA ALA A 26 -21.84 -2.49 -5.53
C ALA A 26 -21.39 -1.43 -6.53
N ARG A 27 -21.07 -1.84 -7.75
CA ARG A 27 -20.62 -0.96 -8.84
C ARG A 27 -21.69 0.04 -9.23
N ILE A 28 -22.93 -0.40 -9.45
CA ILE A 28 -24.05 0.48 -9.81
C ILE A 28 -24.29 1.54 -8.74
N ILE A 29 -24.29 1.15 -7.46
CA ILE A 29 -24.49 2.09 -6.34
C ILE A 29 -23.32 3.08 -6.27
N LYS A 30 -22.07 2.59 -6.41
CA LYS A 30 -20.87 3.45 -6.46
C LYS A 30 -21.00 4.50 -7.56
N ASP A 31 -21.31 4.08 -8.79
CA ASP A 31 -21.45 4.97 -9.95
C ASP A 31 -22.57 6.03 -9.72
N SER A 32 -23.65 5.67 -9.04
CA SER A 32 -24.70 6.60 -8.66
C SER A 32 -24.21 7.67 -7.68
N PHE A 33 -23.36 7.31 -6.69
CA PHE A 33 -22.76 8.27 -5.78
C PHE A 33 -21.71 9.16 -6.47
N GLU A 34 -20.92 8.61 -7.38
CA GLU A 34 -19.97 9.37 -8.18
C GLU A 34 -20.67 10.43 -9.03
N GLN A 35 -21.78 10.10 -9.67
CA GLN A 35 -22.60 11.06 -10.43
C GLN A 35 -23.18 12.18 -9.55
N GLN A 36 -23.37 11.94 -8.28
CA GLN A 36 -23.81 12.92 -7.28
C GLN A 36 -22.66 13.70 -6.64
N ASN A 37 -21.41 13.49 -7.07
CA ASN A 37 -20.18 14.00 -6.44
C ASN A 37 -20.03 13.61 -4.97
N ASN A 38 -20.68 12.55 -4.53
CA ASN A 38 -20.55 12.02 -3.17
C ASN A 38 -19.44 10.97 -3.12
N ILE A 39 -18.19 11.42 -3.20
CA ILE A 39 -17.01 10.55 -3.28
C ILE A 39 -16.84 9.69 -2.02
N ILE A 40 -17.22 10.20 -0.85
CA ILE A 40 -17.08 9.47 0.42
C ILE A 40 -17.93 8.19 0.42
N GLU A 41 -19.20 8.29 0.02
CA GLU A 41 -20.08 7.12 -0.06
C GLU A 41 -19.68 6.22 -1.24
N ALA A 42 -19.30 6.77 -2.39
CA ALA A 42 -18.79 6.02 -3.52
C ALA A 42 -17.60 5.14 -3.13
N ASN A 43 -16.65 5.67 -2.36
CA ASN A 43 -15.48 4.91 -1.88
C ASN A 43 -15.87 3.72 -0.98
N LYS A 44 -16.91 3.83 -0.17
CA LYS A 44 -17.40 2.69 0.62
C LYS A 44 -17.90 1.55 -0.26
N PHE A 45 -18.66 1.87 -1.31
CA PHE A 45 -19.15 0.87 -2.27
C PHE A 45 -18.05 0.33 -3.17
N TYR A 46 -17.03 1.14 -3.48
CA TYR A 46 -15.82 0.66 -4.12
C TYR A 46 -15.10 -0.40 -3.27
N ALA A 47 -15.00 -0.19 -1.96
CA ALA A 47 -14.41 -1.20 -1.08
C ALA A 47 -15.21 -2.51 -1.05
N LEU A 48 -16.55 -2.43 -1.11
CA LEU A 48 -17.41 -3.60 -1.21
C LEU A 48 -17.28 -4.30 -2.57
N GLU A 49 -17.22 -3.55 -3.67
CA GLU A 49 -16.94 -4.07 -5.01
C GLU A 49 -15.63 -4.86 -5.03
N MET A 50 -14.57 -4.31 -4.43
CA MET A 50 -13.27 -4.98 -4.35
C MET A 50 -13.32 -6.26 -3.51
N LYS A 51 -14.05 -6.29 -2.41
CA LYS A 51 -14.22 -7.50 -1.60
C LYS A 51 -14.96 -8.62 -2.37
N GLU A 52 -15.96 -8.28 -3.15
CA GLU A 52 -16.66 -9.27 -3.98
C GLU A 52 -15.76 -9.74 -5.14
N MET A 53 -15.01 -8.84 -5.78
CA MET A 53 -14.02 -9.20 -6.79
C MET A 53 -12.95 -10.14 -6.24
N GLU A 54 -12.52 -9.98 -5.00
CA GLU A 54 -11.56 -10.89 -4.35
C GLU A 54 -12.06 -12.33 -4.30
N LYS A 55 -13.36 -12.54 -4.09
CA LYS A 55 -13.97 -13.90 -4.08
C LYS A 55 -14.02 -14.54 -5.45
N GLU A 56 -14.19 -13.71 -6.49
CA GLU A 56 -14.26 -14.18 -7.88
C GLU A 56 -12.88 -14.54 -8.45
N LEU A 57 -11.82 -13.84 -8.03
CA LEU A 57 -10.45 -14.01 -8.51
C LEU A 57 -9.81 -15.28 -7.94
N LYS A 58 -9.53 -16.24 -8.82
CA LYS A 58 -8.82 -17.48 -8.47
C LYS A 58 -7.41 -17.45 -9.06
N PHE A 59 -6.39 -17.69 -8.21
CA PHE A 59 -4.98 -17.70 -8.62
C PHE A 59 -4.71 -18.56 -9.87
N PHE A 60 -5.23 -19.79 -9.91
CA PHE A 60 -4.99 -20.72 -11.03
C PHE A 60 -5.66 -20.32 -12.36
N LYS A 61 -6.68 -19.46 -12.32
CA LYS A 61 -7.35 -19.01 -13.55
C LYS A 61 -6.71 -17.75 -14.12
N LYS A 62 -6.30 -16.82 -13.25
CA LYS A 62 -5.81 -15.48 -13.62
C LYS A 62 -4.70 -15.02 -12.64
N PRO A 63 -3.50 -15.61 -12.72
CA PRO A 63 -2.46 -15.41 -11.71
C PRO A 63 -1.97 -13.97 -11.63
N PHE A 64 -1.80 -13.29 -12.76
CA PHE A 64 -1.34 -11.89 -12.77
C PHE A 64 -2.38 -10.92 -12.22
N GLU A 65 -3.66 -11.07 -12.63
CA GLU A 65 -4.75 -10.23 -12.09
C GLU A 65 -4.89 -10.46 -10.59
N TRP A 66 -4.80 -11.71 -10.13
CA TRP A 66 -4.83 -12.04 -8.71
C TRP A 66 -3.66 -11.40 -7.96
N LEU A 67 -2.44 -11.47 -8.51
CA LEU A 67 -1.25 -10.87 -7.89
C LEU A 67 -1.40 -9.35 -7.75
N VAL A 68 -1.76 -8.66 -8.83
CA VAL A 68 -1.96 -7.20 -8.82
C VAL A 68 -3.04 -6.82 -7.83
N PHE A 69 -4.14 -7.56 -7.80
CA PHE A 69 -5.23 -7.34 -6.86
C PHE A 69 -4.78 -7.48 -5.39
N LYS A 70 -3.99 -8.51 -5.08
CA LYS A 70 -3.44 -8.73 -3.73
C LYS A 70 -2.45 -7.65 -3.33
N ILE A 71 -1.56 -7.22 -4.22
CA ILE A 71 -0.64 -6.12 -3.98
C ILE A 71 -1.43 -4.83 -3.67
N HIS A 72 -2.45 -4.52 -4.45
CA HIS A 72 -3.29 -3.34 -4.23
C HIS A 72 -4.03 -3.39 -2.88
N GLY A 73 -4.59 -4.54 -2.53
CA GLY A 73 -5.22 -4.75 -1.23
C GLY A 73 -4.24 -4.62 -0.05
N MET A 74 -3.03 -5.16 -0.20
CA MET A 74 -2.00 -5.09 0.83
C MET A 74 -1.39 -3.69 0.97
N ALA A 75 -1.28 -2.94 -0.13
CA ALA A 75 -0.68 -1.61 -0.13
C ALA A 75 -1.53 -0.57 0.61
N SER A 76 -2.85 -0.59 0.44
CA SER A 76 -3.75 0.47 0.93
C SER A 76 -5.18 -0.01 1.22
N ASN A 77 -5.38 -1.33 1.37
CA ASN A 77 -6.72 -1.92 1.47
C ASN A 77 -7.65 -1.41 0.35
N HIS A 78 -7.17 -1.49 -0.90
CA HIS A 78 -7.88 -0.96 -2.08
C HIS A 78 -8.19 0.54 -1.99
N SER A 79 -7.19 1.33 -1.63
CA SER A 79 -7.29 2.79 -1.49
C SER A 79 -8.24 3.26 -0.37
N GLN A 80 -8.51 2.43 0.63
CA GLN A 80 -9.35 2.78 1.78
C GLN A 80 -8.54 3.15 3.02
N ASP A 81 -7.24 2.87 3.02
CA ASP A 81 -6.39 3.00 4.20
C ASP A 81 -5.08 3.72 3.88
N PHE A 82 -5.06 5.02 4.15
CA PHE A 82 -3.87 5.85 3.93
C PHE A 82 -2.75 5.53 4.93
N LEU A 83 -3.08 5.13 6.18
CA LEU A 83 -2.07 4.77 7.17
C LEU A 83 -1.31 3.52 6.77
N LEU A 84 -1.98 2.55 6.14
CA LEU A 84 -1.34 1.35 5.63
C LEU A 84 -0.38 1.68 4.47
N ALA A 85 -0.76 2.59 3.57
CA ALA A 85 0.13 3.06 2.50
C ALA A 85 1.35 3.80 3.09
N LEU A 86 1.14 4.67 4.07
CA LEU A 86 2.22 5.36 4.78
C LEU A 86 3.16 4.39 5.50
N PHE A 87 2.61 3.36 6.17
CA PHE A 87 3.38 2.29 6.78
C PHE A 87 4.36 1.65 5.78
N TRP A 88 3.87 1.28 4.60
CA TRP A 88 4.71 0.67 3.58
C TRP A 88 5.79 1.61 3.07
N ILE A 89 5.46 2.88 2.79
CA ILE A 89 6.42 3.89 2.35
C ILE A 89 7.57 4.02 3.35
N LEU A 90 7.26 4.23 4.62
CA LEU A 90 8.26 4.43 5.66
C LEU A 90 9.14 3.18 5.85
N ASN A 91 8.51 2.02 6.00
CA ASN A 91 9.26 0.81 6.36
C ASN A 91 10.06 0.23 5.19
N ILE A 92 9.56 0.29 3.94
CA ILE A 92 10.34 -0.09 2.77
C ILE A 92 11.55 0.84 2.61
N THR A 93 11.37 2.16 2.86
CA THR A 93 12.48 3.12 2.79
C THR A 93 13.52 2.83 3.87
N PHE A 94 13.12 2.59 5.14
CA PHE A 94 14.05 2.23 6.21
C PHE A 94 14.84 0.96 5.87
N VAL A 95 14.18 -0.09 5.41
CA VAL A 95 14.84 -1.34 5.01
C VAL A 95 15.81 -1.12 3.85
N THR A 96 15.43 -0.30 2.87
CA THR A 96 16.30 -0.02 1.71
C THR A 96 17.54 0.76 2.13
N VAL A 97 17.41 1.78 2.97
CA VAL A 97 18.56 2.53 3.50
C VAL A 97 19.48 1.61 4.30
N PHE A 98 18.92 0.75 5.15
CA PHE A 98 19.69 -0.22 5.92
C PHE A 98 20.48 -1.17 5.02
N LEU A 99 19.85 -1.71 3.98
CA LEU A 99 20.53 -2.60 3.03
C LEU A 99 21.60 -1.89 2.19
N GLN A 100 21.41 -0.61 1.83
CA GLN A 100 22.42 0.17 1.14
C GLN A 100 23.70 0.34 1.99
N PHE A 101 23.55 0.56 3.29
CA PHE A 101 24.65 0.66 4.21
C PHE A 101 25.42 -0.65 4.34
N GLU A 102 24.71 -1.76 4.50
CA GLU A 102 25.33 -3.10 4.61
C GLU A 102 26.08 -3.51 3.32
N LEU A 103 25.58 -3.08 2.14
CA LEU A 103 26.26 -3.28 0.86
C LEU A 103 27.64 -2.64 0.81
N VAL A 104 27.81 -1.49 1.44
CA VAL A 104 29.10 -0.78 1.50
C VAL A 104 30.08 -1.48 2.45
N CYS A 105 29.56 -2.15 3.48
CA CYS A 105 30.38 -2.76 4.53
C CYS A 105 30.78 -4.22 4.25
N GLU A 106 30.03 -4.95 3.43
CA GLU A 106 30.24 -6.40 3.20
C GLU A 106 30.28 -6.77 1.72
N ASN A 107 31.45 -7.32 1.27
CA ASN A 107 31.68 -7.74 -0.12
C ASN A 107 31.07 -9.11 -0.49
N SER A 108 30.20 -9.71 0.32
CA SER A 108 29.66 -11.06 0.06
C SER A 108 28.22 -11.00 -0.45
N PHE A 109 28.03 -11.24 -1.76
CA PHE A 109 26.73 -11.27 -2.42
C PHE A 109 25.74 -12.29 -1.78
N VAL A 110 26.20 -13.43 -1.31
CA VAL A 110 25.37 -14.48 -0.71
C VAL A 110 24.73 -13.98 0.60
N LYS A 111 25.52 -13.38 1.48
CA LYS A 111 25.03 -12.85 2.76
C LYS A 111 24.06 -11.69 2.55
N LEU A 112 24.31 -10.87 1.53
CA LEU A 112 23.38 -9.78 1.16
C LEU A 112 22.04 -10.32 0.70
N PHE A 113 22.02 -11.37 -0.12
CA PHE A 113 20.82 -12.01 -0.63
C PHE A 113 19.98 -12.60 0.52
N ASP A 114 20.62 -13.30 1.47
CA ASP A 114 19.95 -13.85 2.65
C ASP A 114 19.33 -12.75 3.52
N ARG A 115 20.05 -11.64 3.75
CA ARG A 115 19.55 -10.50 4.53
C ARG A 115 18.40 -9.79 3.81
N PHE A 116 18.50 -9.60 2.48
CA PHE A 116 17.43 -9.04 1.68
C PHE A 116 16.14 -9.86 1.84
N PHE A 117 16.21 -11.18 1.68
CA PHE A 117 15.05 -12.05 1.87
C PHE A 117 14.51 -12.02 3.29
N PHE A 118 15.37 -12.00 4.28
CA PHE A 118 14.98 -11.93 5.68
C PHE A 118 14.24 -10.62 6.00
N PHE A 119 14.80 -9.47 5.63
CA PHE A 119 14.19 -8.17 5.93
C PHE A 119 12.93 -7.91 5.12
N PHE A 120 12.96 -8.10 3.81
CA PHE A 120 11.77 -7.89 2.98
C PHE A 120 10.70 -8.95 3.22
N GLY A 121 11.07 -10.20 3.39
CA GLY A 121 10.14 -11.28 3.74
C GLY A 121 9.47 -11.03 5.09
N GLY A 122 10.25 -10.65 6.09
CA GLY A 122 9.75 -10.26 7.41
C GLY A 122 8.81 -9.05 7.33
N LEU A 123 9.18 -8.02 6.57
CA LEU A 123 8.34 -6.84 6.37
C LEU A 123 7.00 -7.17 5.67
N ILE A 124 7.03 -8.00 4.63
CA ILE A 124 5.81 -8.46 3.94
C ILE A 124 4.92 -9.24 4.88
N PHE A 125 5.50 -10.16 5.67
CA PHE A 125 4.76 -10.96 6.65
C PHE A 125 4.11 -10.08 7.73
N LEU A 126 4.85 -9.13 8.28
CA LEU A 126 4.34 -8.16 9.26
C LEU A 126 3.26 -7.28 8.68
N GLY A 127 3.47 -6.71 7.50
CA GLY A 127 2.48 -5.88 6.82
C GLY A 127 1.20 -6.64 6.50
N TYR A 128 1.30 -7.90 6.07
CA TYR A 128 0.14 -8.76 5.89
C TYR A 128 -0.59 -9.01 7.20
N GLY A 129 0.13 -9.30 8.30
CA GLY A 129 -0.44 -9.45 9.64
C GLY A 129 -1.18 -8.19 10.09
N ILE A 130 -0.54 -7.02 9.95
CA ILE A 130 -1.11 -5.72 10.30
C ILE A 130 -2.37 -5.43 9.46
N SER A 131 -2.38 -5.73 8.17
CA SER A 131 -3.53 -5.50 7.29
C SER A 131 -4.79 -6.32 7.68
N LYS A 132 -4.62 -7.42 8.43
CA LYS A 132 -5.70 -8.29 8.92
C LYS A 132 -6.26 -7.85 10.28
N LEU A 133 -5.61 -6.94 10.97
CA LEU A 133 -6.08 -6.44 12.26
C LEU A 133 -7.34 -5.58 12.10
N LYS A 134 -8.15 -5.53 13.17
CA LYS A 134 -9.25 -4.55 13.27
C LYS A 134 -8.67 -3.13 13.22
N GLU A 135 -9.41 -2.21 12.63
CA GLU A 135 -8.95 -0.85 12.32
C GLU A 135 -8.22 -0.14 13.49
N ASN A 136 -8.81 -0.12 14.67
CA ASN A 136 -8.20 0.52 15.84
C ASN A 136 -6.84 -0.11 16.22
N PHE A 137 -6.78 -1.44 16.26
CA PHE A 137 -5.53 -2.16 16.57
C PHE A 137 -4.50 -2.01 15.47
N ARG A 138 -4.94 -1.99 14.21
CA ARG A 138 -4.08 -1.76 13.05
C ARG A 138 -3.39 -0.41 13.11
N ASN A 139 -4.15 0.65 13.39
CA ASN A 139 -3.61 2.01 13.46
C ASN A 139 -2.57 2.15 14.58
N ILE A 140 -2.84 1.56 15.76
CA ILE A 140 -1.88 1.51 16.86
C ILE A 140 -0.64 0.72 16.48
N ALA A 141 -0.80 -0.45 15.84
CA ALA A 141 0.32 -1.29 15.41
C ALA A 141 1.21 -0.57 14.39
N ILE A 142 0.61 0.12 13.41
CA ILE A 142 1.33 0.93 12.42
C ILE A 142 2.16 2.00 13.10
N LEU A 143 1.57 2.73 14.05
CA LEU A 143 2.22 3.82 14.76
C LEU A 143 3.40 3.32 15.59
N LEU A 144 3.19 2.28 16.39
CA LEU A 144 4.25 1.65 17.21
C LEU A 144 5.38 1.12 16.34
N PHE A 145 5.07 0.43 15.26
CA PHE A 145 6.09 -0.13 14.37
C PHE A 145 6.90 0.96 13.68
N SER A 146 6.25 2.05 13.25
CA SER A 146 6.94 3.20 12.63
C SER A 146 7.88 3.90 13.62
N ILE A 147 7.47 4.05 14.89
CA ILE A 147 8.32 4.62 15.95
C ILE A 147 9.53 3.70 16.20
N ILE A 148 9.33 2.40 16.29
CA ILE A 148 10.41 1.42 16.47
C ILE A 148 11.39 1.47 15.28
N SER A 149 10.88 1.50 14.06
CA SER A 149 11.71 1.60 12.84
C SER A 149 12.54 2.89 12.83
N TYR A 150 11.94 4.01 13.19
CA TYR A 150 12.66 5.28 13.34
C TYR A 150 13.74 5.23 14.42
N PHE A 151 13.44 4.62 15.56
CA PHE A 151 14.41 4.48 16.66
C PHE A 151 15.60 3.60 16.23
N ILE A 152 15.36 2.49 15.55
CA ILE A 152 16.43 1.64 14.98
C ILE A 152 17.26 2.46 13.98
N TYR A 153 16.60 3.20 13.07
CA TYR A 153 17.27 4.05 12.10
C TYR A 153 18.17 5.08 12.78
N SER A 154 17.67 5.84 13.74
CA SER A 154 18.41 6.91 14.43
C SER A 154 19.62 6.38 15.21
N ASN A 155 19.54 5.18 15.76
CA ASN A 155 20.69 4.56 16.45
C ASN A 155 21.74 4.03 15.46
N THR A 156 21.32 3.61 14.26
CA THR A 156 22.25 3.10 13.25
C THR A 156 22.96 4.23 12.49
N TYR A 157 22.25 5.35 12.25
CA TYR A 157 22.73 6.49 11.45
C TYR A 157 22.84 7.76 12.30
N ILE A 158 23.69 7.73 13.32
CA ILE A 158 23.87 8.84 14.28
C ILE A 158 24.21 10.16 13.59
N ASP A 159 24.93 10.13 12.47
CA ASP A 159 25.35 11.31 11.71
C ASP A 159 24.26 11.90 10.82
N ASP A 160 23.15 11.18 10.56
CA ASP A 160 22.05 11.67 9.74
C ASP A 160 20.93 12.32 10.58
N SER A 161 21.31 13.29 11.41
CA SER A 161 20.36 14.00 12.27
C SER A 161 19.24 14.74 11.52
N SER A 162 19.45 15.04 10.24
CA SER A 162 18.49 15.73 9.36
C SER A 162 17.63 14.80 8.51
N LEU A 163 17.76 13.50 8.65
CA LEU A 163 17.10 12.49 7.79
C LEU A 163 17.38 12.70 6.29
N LYS A 164 18.55 13.26 5.96
CA LYS A 164 18.91 13.61 4.58
C LYS A 164 19.01 12.36 3.70
N LEU A 165 19.64 11.31 4.21
CA LEU A 165 19.77 10.04 3.52
C LEU A 165 18.40 9.40 3.28
N PHE A 166 17.56 9.35 4.32
CA PHE A 166 16.19 8.86 4.24
C PHE A 166 15.37 9.64 3.20
N SER A 167 15.42 10.97 3.24
CA SER A 167 14.69 11.84 2.32
C SER A 167 15.14 11.65 0.86
N ASN A 168 16.44 11.54 0.60
CA ASN A 168 16.97 11.28 -0.73
C ASN A 168 16.52 9.90 -1.26
N THR A 169 16.55 8.88 -0.40
CA THR A 169 16.12 7.53 -0.75
C THR A 169 14.62 7.50 -1.03
N LEU A 170 13.81 8.18 -0.22
CA LEU A 170 12.37 8.26 -0.39
C LEU A 170 11.94 8.95 -1.69
N ASN A 171 12.72 9.91 -2.19
CA ASN A 171 12.35 10.69 -3.38
C ASN A 171 12.34 9.82 -4.65
N PRO A 172 11.18 9.54 -5.28
CA PRO A 172 11.12 8.72 -6.49
C PRO A 172 11.71 9.43 -7.71
N PHE A 173 11.78 10.76 -7.69
CA PHE A 173 12.24 11.58 -8.81
C PHE A 173 13.76 11.80 -8.80
N SER A 174 14.50 11.32 -7.81
CA SER A 174 15.95 11.46 -7.75
C SER A 174 16.66 10.82 -8.94
N ILE A 175 16.09 9.79 -9.57
CA ILE A 175 16.58 9.18 -10.82
C ILE A 175 16.68 10.21 -11.94
N MET A 176 15.76 11.17 -12.03
CA MET A 176 15.74 12.17 -13.10
C MET A 176 16.84 13.21 -12.96
N THR A 177 17.46 13.33 -11.79
CA THR A 177 18.55 14.30 -11.55
C THR A 177 19.91 13.80 -12.04
N GLY A 178 20.04 12.54 -12.43
CA GLY A 178 21.29 11.92 -12.91
C GLY A 178 22.39 11.81 -11.86
N LYS A 179 22.10 12.05 -10.58
CA LYS A 179 23.06 12.00 -9.47
C LYS A 179 23.23 10.60 -8.86
N GLU A 180 22.30 9.72 -9.12
CA GLU A 180 22.30 8.34 -8.61
C GLU A 180 22.71 7.37 -9.74
N GLU A 181 23.59 6.42 -9.44
CA GLU A 181 23.88 5.31 -10.34
C GLU A 181 22.64 4.42 -10.45
N LEU A 182 22.14 4.27 -11.68
CA LEU A 182 20.93 3.51 -11.94
C LEU A 182 21.23 2.00 -11.94
N SER A 183 20.94 1.32 -10.85
CA SER A 183 20.87 -0.15 -10.82
C SER A 183 19.42 -0.63 -10.97
N PHE A 184 19.25 -1.87 -11.45
CA PHE A 184 17.92 -2.47 -11.59
C PHE A 184 17.15 -2.50 -10.26
N GLY A 185 17.83 -2.77 -9.13
CA GLY A 185 17.23 -2.75 -7.80
C GLY A 185 16.73 -1.36 -7.39
N ILE A 186 17.52 -0.32 -7.66
CA ILE A 186 17.12 1.07 -7.39
C ILE A 186 15.90 1.45 -8.25
N LEU A 187 15.88 1.06 -9.52
CA LEU A 187 14.75 1.33 -10.40
C LEU A 187 13.46 0.67 -9.86
N LEU A 188 13.50 -0.61 -9.53
CA LEU A 188 12.33 -1.31 -8.96
C LEU A 188 11.86 -0.68 -7.65
N TYR A 189 12.79 -0.32 -6.78
CA TYR A 189 12.49 0.37 -5.53
C TYR A 189 11.76 1.71 -5.79
N LYS A 190 12.28 2.54 -6.68
CA LYS A 190 11.68 3.86 -7.00
C LYS A 190 10.29 3.72 -7.63
N ILE A 191 10.08 2.71 -8.50
CA ILE A 191 8.75 2.40 -9.04
C ILE A 191 7.79 2.00 -7.92
N THR A 192 8.25 1.16 -6.98
CA THR A 192 7.44 0.73 -5.83
C THR A 192 7.06 1.92 -4.94
N ILE A 193 7.99 2.81 -4.62
CA ILE A 193 7.71 4.02 -3.83
C ILE A 193 6.75 4.96 -4.57
N ALA A 194 6.94 5.18 -5.87
CA ALA A 194 6.03 5.99 -6.67
C ALA A 194 4.60 5.43 -6.66
N TYR A 195 4.46 4.12 -6.79
CA TYR A 195 3.17 3.43 -6.68
C TYR A 195 2.54 3.62 -5.29
N LEU A 196 3.31 3.46 -4.21
CA LEU A 196 2.81 3.63 -2.84
C LEU A 196 2.39 5.08 -2.54
N ILE A 197 3.15 6.07 -3.04
CA ILE A 197 2.77 7.49 -2.94
C ILE A 197 1.45 7.74 -3.68
N TYR A 198 1.29 7.18 -4.88
CA TYR A 198 0.03 7.24 -5.61
C TYR A 198 -1.13 6.64 -4.81
N GLN A 199 -0.93 5.45 -4.19
CA GLN A 199 -1.93 4.84 -3.32
C GLN A 199 -2.27 5.70 -2.10
N LEU A 200 -1.26 6.34 -1.48
CA LEU A 200 -1.45 7.26 -0.38
C LEU A 200 -2.33 8.45 -0.78
N ILE A 201 -2.05 9.08 -1.91
CA ILE A 201 -2.81 10.24 -2.42
C ILE A 201 -4.27 9.87 -2.66
N ILE A 202 -4.52 8.72 -3.29
CA ILE A 202 -5.89 8.26 -3.56
C ILE A 202 -6.62 7.93 -2.26
N SER A 203 -5.96 7.35 -1.28
CA SER A 203 -6.56 6.94 0.00
C SER A 203 -6.95 8.12 0.89
N ILE A 204 -6.35 9.30 0.69
CA ILE A 204 -6.68 10.54 1.42
C ILE A 204 -7.89 11.25 0.79
N ARG A 205 -8.15 11.01 -0.49
CA ARG A 205 -9.24 11.66 -1.24
C ARG A 205 -10.60 11.06 -0.90
#